data_bc536873440b84cba25595e889f23b06
#
_entry.id   bc536873440b84cba25595e889f23b06
#
_cell.length_a   1.000
_cell.length_b   1.000
_cell.length_c   1.000
_cell.angle_alpha   90.00
_cell.angle_beta   90.00
_cell.angle_gamma   90.00
#
_symmetry.space_group_name_H-M   'P 1'
#
loop_
_entity.id
_entity.type
_entity.pdbx_description
1 polymer ?
#
loop_
_entity_poly.entity_id
_entity_poly.type
_entity_poly.pdbx_seq_one_letter_code
_entity_poly.pdbx_strand_id
1 'polypeptide(L)'
;MDALTELAEEHADFVEKLSELEAALDEMMGTHSASDEDIELVEESVRFFEQELLPHFEREEKHLLPALERKIGRFGTLVNVVAYEHDEIRREVHKIKEALAALQAKRPAPHLAEIEELNRHVVFTIQFLWDHFRKEKTSLFATAREVLSPEELESIGVHLSG
;
A
#
# COMPACT_ATOMS: atom_id res chain seq x y z
N MET A 1 -8.55 7.88 20.75
CA MET A 1 -8.30 8.09 19.32
C MET A 1 -9.33 7.30 18.53
N ASP A 2 -9.93 7.88 17.49
CA ASP A 2 -10.91 7.14 16.72
C ASP A 2 -10.26 6.23 15.68
N ALA A 3 -11.03 5.28 15.16
CA ALA A 3 -10.56 4.29 14.21
C ALA A 3 -9.96 4.93 12.94
N LEU A 4 -10.57 6.00 12.47
CA LEU A 4 -10.11 6.67 11.25
C LEU A 4 -8.77 7.36 11.46
N THR A 5 -8.54 7.92 12.65
CA THR A 5 -7.26 8.51 12.99
C THR A 5 -6.18 7.44 13.08
N GLU A 6 -6.49 6.28 13.65
CA GLU A 6 -5.56 5.16 13.71
C GLU A 6 -5.17 4.68 12.31
N LEU A 7 -6.13 4.54 11.42
CA LEU A 7 -5.85 4.17 10.02
C LEU A 7 -4.98 5.22 9.33
N ALA A 8 -5.25 6.49 9.56
CA ALA A 8 -4.45 7.57 8.97
C ALA A 8 -3.02 7.58 9.51
N GLU A 9 -2.82 7.24 10.79
CA GLU A 9 -1.47 7.17 11.36
C GLU A 9 -0.66 6.00 10.78
N GLU A 10 -1.31 4.87 10.50
CA GLU A 10 -0.65 3.75 9.82
C GLU A 10 -0.08 4.17 8.47
N HIS A 11 -0.74 5.11 7.77
CA HIS A 11 -0.25 5.62 6.48
C HIS A 11 1.14 6.26 6.60
N ALA A 12 1.46 6.89 7.72
CA ALA A 12 2.79 7.49 7.92
C ALA A 12 3.89 6.42 7.92
N ASP A 13 3.63 5.27 8.54
CA ASP A 13 4.57 4.15 8.54
C ASP A 13 4.74 3.57 7.14
N PHE A 14 3.66 3.48 6.38
CA PHE A 14 3.72 3.01 5.01
C PHE A 14 4.54 3.95 4.13
N VAL A 15 4.34 5.26 4.26
CA VAL A 15 5.08 6.27 3.50
C VAL A 15 6.58 6.20 3.82
N GLU A 16 6.93 6.01 5.09
CA GLU A 16 8.33 5.87 5.50
C GLU A 16 8.97 4.65 4.81
N LYS A 17 8.26 3.53 4.78
CA LYS A 17 8.74 2.31 4.13
C LYS A 17 8.90 2.50 2.62
N LEU A 18 7.99 3.23 1.99
CA LEU A 18 8.10 3.56 0.56
C LEU A 18 9.34 4.41 0.28
N SER A 19 9.70 5.33 1.16
CA SER A 19 10.90 6.15 1.01
C SER A 19 12.17 5.31 1.08
N GLU A 20 12.22 4.33 1.99
CA GLU A 20 13.35 3.41 2.08
C GLU A 20 13.49 2.57 0.82
N LEU A 21 12.36 2.07 0.30
CA LEU A 21 12.33 1.29 -0.93
C LEU A 21 12.79 2.12 -2.13
N GLU A 22 12.33 3.37 -2.23
CA GLU A 22 12.74 4.29 -3.29
C GLU A 22 14.25 4.50 -3.27
N ALA A 23 14.82 4.72 -2.10
CA ALA A 23 16.27 4.93 -1.95
C ALA A 23 17.06 3.71 -2.44
N ALA A 24 16.61 2.49 -2.14
CA ALA A 24 17.27 1.28 -2.60
C ALA A 24 17.26 1.18 -4.12
N LEU A 25 16.12 1.49 -4.76
CA LEU A 25 16.01 1.45 -6.21
C LEU A 25 16.84 2.55 -6.88
N ASP A 26 16.88 3.74 -6.29
CA ASP A 26 17.72 4.83 -6.80
C ASP A 26 19.20 4.43 -6.79
N GLU A 27 19.66 3.77 -5.74
CA GLU A 27 21.03 3.27 -5.66
C GLU A 27 21.30 2.22 -6.74
N MET A 28 20.41 1.24 -6.90
CA MET A 28 20.55 0.21 -7.94
C MET A 28 20.60 0.82 -9.33
N MET A 29 19.71 1.78 -9.61
CA MET A 29 19.68 2.45 -10.91
C MET A 29 20.94 3.27 -11.15
N GLY A 30 21.46 3.92 -10.12
CA GLY A 30 22.67 4.74 -10.20
C GLY A 30 23.94 3.92 -10.43
N THR A 31 24.05 2.75 -9.81
CA THR A 31 25.21 1.87 -9.92
C THR A 31 25.08 0.81 -10.99
N HIS A 32 23.90 0.63 -11.57
CA HIS A 32 23.57 -0.44 -12.52
C HIS A 32 23.78 -1.83 -11.92
N SER A 33 23.68 -1.94 -10.59
CA SER A 33 23.91 -3.19 -9.88
C SER A 33 23.07 -3.21 -8.59
N ALA A 34 22.69 -4.40 -8.18
CA ALA A 34 21.96 -4.59 -6.93
C ALA A 34 22.90 -5.24 -5.91
N SER A 35 23.17 -4.56 -4.80
CA SER A 35 23.94 -5.10 -3.69
C SER A 35 23.08 -6.04 -2.85
N ASP A 36 23.71 -6.86 -2.02
CA ASP A 36 22.99 -7.72 -1.09
C ASP A 36 22.14 -6.89 -0.13
N GLU A 37 22.63 -5.73 0.30
CA GLU A 37 21.90 -4.82 1.18
C GLU A 37 20.65 -4.26 0.49
N ASP A 38 20.76 -3.86 -0.77
CA ASP A 38 19.63 -3.38 -1.56
C ASP A 38 18.55 -4.46 -1.72
N ILE A 39 18.98 -5.67 -2.05
CA ILE A 39 18.08 -6.82 -2.19
C ILE A 39 17.35 -7.09 -0.87
N GLU A 40 18.08 -7.11 0.24
CA GLU A 40 17.50 -7.33 1.56
C GLU A 40 16.45 -6.26 1.89
N LEU A 41 16.73 -5.00 1.56
CA LEU A 41 15.82 -3.91 1.83
C LEU A 41 14.54 -4.04 1.00
N VAL A 42 14.65 -4.45 -0.26
CA VAL A 42 13.47 -4.71 -1.09
C VAL A 42 12.67 -5.89 -0.54
N GLU A 43 13.34 -6.96 -0.11
CA GLU A 43 12.69 -8.12 0.51
C GLU A 43 11.92 -7.72 1.78
N GLU A 44 12.52 -6.90 2.62
CA GLU A 44 11.88 -6.38 3.84
C GLU A 44 10.66 -5.53 3.51
N SER A 45 10.76 -4.71 2.47
CA SER A 45 9.66 -3.87 2.03
C SER A 45 8.49 -4.71 1.54
N VAL A 46 8.76 -5.77 0.79
CA VAL A 46 7.72 -6.69 0.31
C VAL A 46 7.04 -7.40 1.48
N ARG A 47 7.83 -7.87 2.45
CA ARG A 47 7.27 -8.50 3.66
C ARG A 47 6.39 -7.52 4.43
N PHE A 48 6.84 -6.28 4.56
CA PHE A 48 6.06 -5.23 5.22
C PHE A 48 4.73 -4.99 4.50
N PHE A 49 4.74 -4.92 3.17
CA PHE A 49 3.51 -4.77 2.41
C PHE A 49 2.56 -5.93 2.64
N GLU A 50 3.06 -7.14 2.64
CA GLU A 50 2.22 -8.34 2.83
C GLU A 50 1.70 -8.48 4.26
N GLN A 51 2.49 -8.08 5.24
CA GLN A 51 2.15 -8.27 6.66
C GLN A 51 1.44 -7.07 7.28
N GLU A 52 1.61 -5.88 6.74
CA GLU A 52 1.04 -4.66 7.30
C GLU A 52 0.09 -3.93 6.34
N LEU A 53 0.51 -3.68 5.10
CA LEU A 53 -0.28 -2.91 4.15
C LEU A 53 -1.52 -3.68 3.68
N LEU A 54 -1.34 -4.90 3.20
CA LEU A 54 -2.47 -5.69 2.69
C LEU A 54 -3.49 -6.04 3.79
N PRO A 55 -3.06 -6.38 5.01
CA PRO A 55 -4.00 -6.53 6.12
C PRO A 55 -4.72 -5.24 6.50
N HIS A 56 -4.08 -4.07 6.37
CA HIS A 56 -4.72 -2.78 6.56
C HIS A 56 -5.88 -2.61 5.57
N PHE A 57 -5.66 -2.94 4.29
CA PHE A 57 -6.72 -2.90 3.29
C PHE A 57 -7.85 -3.87 3.62
N GLU A 58 -7.52 -5.08 4.08
CA GLU A 58 -8.55 -6.06 4.48
C GLU A 58 -9.42 -5.54 5.61
N ARG A 59 -8.84 -4.86 6.59
CA ARG A 59 -9.60 -4.28 7.70
C ARG A 59 -10.57 -3.21 7.21
N GLU A 60 -10.11 -2.35 6.29
CA GLU A 60 -10.98 -1.35 5.68
C GLU A 60 -12.12 -2.01 4.91
N GLU A 61 -11.82 -3.05 4.13
CA GLU A 61 -12.80 -3.76 3.31
C GLU A 61 -13.82 -4.52 4.13
N LYS A 62 -13.43 -5.04 5.28
CA LYS A 62 -14.33 -5.81 6.15
C LYS A 62 -15.18 -4.92 7.05
N HIS A 63 -14.66 -3.79 7.49
CA HIS A 63 -15.30 -3.01 8.55
C HIS A 63 -15.70 -1.60 8.15
N LEU A 64 -14.89 -0.89 7.39
CA LEU A 64 -15.16 0.49 7.01
C LEU A 64 -16.01 0.59 5.73
N LEU A 65 -15.58 -0.06 4.66
CA LEU A 65 -16.26 0.05 3.37
C LEU A 65 -17.70 -0.46 3.41
N PRO A 66 -18.02 -1.58 4.09
CA PRO A 66 -19.42 -2.01 4.19
C PRO A 66 -20.31 -1.00 4.93
N ALA A 67 -19.78 -0.37 5.97
CA ALA A 67 -20.52 0.65 6.71
C ALA A 67 -20.82 1.86 5.82
N LEU A 68 -19.84 2.30 5.04
CA LEU A 68 -20.01 3.39 4.08
C LEU A 68 -20.97 3.01 2.94
N GLU A 69 -20.85 1.78 2.43
CA GLU A 69 -21.73 1.30 1.36
C GLU A 69 -23.20 1.37 1.75
N ARG A 70 -23.52 1.08 3.00
CA ARG A 70 -24.91 1.19 3.49
C ARG A 70 -25.42 2.63 3.48
N LYS A 71 -24.53 3.61 3.55
CA LYS A 71 -24.92 5.04 3.57
C LYS A 71 -24.90 5.69 2.20
N ILE A 72 -23.89 5.42 1.38
CA ILE A 72 -23.67 6.12 0.10
C ILE A 72 -23.75 5.21 -1.12
N GLY A 73 -23.94 3.90 -0.93
CA GLY A 73 -23.94 2.94 -2.02
C GLY A 73 -22.53 2.58 -2.49
N ARG A 74 -22.45 1.64 -3.42
CA ARG A 74 -21.19 1.11 -3.93
C ARG A 74 -20.82 1.69 -5.29
N PHE A 75 -21.74 1.61 -6.26
CA PHE A 75 -21.44 1.98 -7.64
C PHE A 75 -21.35 3.50 -7.81
N GLY A 76 -20.26 3.94 -8.45
CA GLY A 76 -20.01 5.36 -8.68
C GLY A 76 -19.61 6.13 -7.42
N THR A 77 -19.26 5.44 -6.33
CA THR A 77 -18.89 6.07 -5.07
C THR A 77 -17.43 5.81 -4.71
N LEU A 78 -16.96 6.45 -3.64
CA LEU A 78 -15.63 6.24 -3.08
C LEU A 78 -15.40 4.78 -2.68
N VAL A 79 -16.46 4.08 -2.25
CA VAL A 79 -16.36 2.67 -1.84
C VAL A 79 -15.81 1.83 -2.99
N ASN A 80 -16.38 1.99 -4.19
CA ASN A 80 -15.95 1.25 -5.36
C ASN A 80 -14.55 1.64 -5.80
N VAL A 81 -14.23 2.93 -5.77
CA VAL A 81 -12.90 3.43 -6.17
C VAL A 81 -11.81 2.88 -5.25
N VAL A 82 -12.02 2.95 -3.94
CA VAL A 82 -11.05 2.47 -2.95
C VAL A 82 -10.85 0.96 -3.07
N ALA A 83 -11.93 0.20 -3.19
CA ALA A 83 -11.85 -1.26 -3.36
C ALA A 83 -11.06 -1.64 -4.63
N TYR A 84 -11.31 -0.94 -5.73
CA TYR A 84 -10.58 -1.15 -6.97
C TYR A 84 -9.09 -0.84 -6.81
N GLU A 85 -8.76 0.27 -6.14
CA GLU A 85 -7.36 0.64 -5.91
C GLU A 85 -6.62 -0.36 -5.03
N HIS A 86 -7.30 -0.92 -4.02
CA HIS A 86 -6.71 -1.99 -3.21
C HIS A 86 -6.31 -3.21 -4.07
N ASP A 87 -7.16 -3.59 -5.01
CA ASP A 87 -6.86 -4.72 -5.89
C ASP A 87 -5.69 -4.42 -6.84
N GLU A 88 -5.61 -3.18 -7.33
CA GLU A 88 -4.47 -2.75 -8.15
C GLU A 88 -3.15 -2.84 -7.37
N ILE A 89 -3.17 -2.41 -6.12
CA ILE A 89 -1.98 -2.46 -5.26
C ILE A 89 -1.58 -3.91 -5.00
N ARG A 90 -2.55 -4.80 -4.74
CA ARG A 90 -2.27 -6.23 -4.56
C ARG A 90 -1.57 -6.81 -5.77
N ARG A 91 -2.01 -6.47 -6.97
CA ARG A 91 -1.39 -6.92 -8.21
C ARG A 91 0.03 -6.38 -8.35
N GLU A 92 0.25 -5.11 -8.02
CA GLU A 92 1.59 -4.51 -8.12
C GLU A 92 2.56 -5.10 -7.11
N VAL A 93 2.13 -5.38 -5.89
CA VAL A 93 2.97 -6.05 -4.88
C VAL A 93 3.42 -7.42 -5.42
N HIS A 94 2.52 -8.15 -6.05
CA HIS A 94 2.86 -9.44 -6.66
C HIS A 94 3.89 -9.28 -7.79
N LYS A 95 3.73 -8.27 -8.65
CA LYS A 95 4.69 -7.99 -9.72
C LYS A 95 6.06 -7.60 -9.18
N ILE A 96 6.10 -6.84 -8.09
CA ILE A 96 7.36 -6.50 -7.41
C ILE A 96 8.05 -7.78 -6.93
N LYS A 97 7.31 -8.71 -6.33
CA LYS A 97 7.87 -9.99 -5.89
C LYS A 97 8.46 -10.78 -7.05
N GLU A 98 7.75 -10.86 -8.17
CA GLU A 98 8.22 -11.56 -9.35
C GLU A 98 9.48 -10.90 -9.94
N ALA A 99 9.49 -9.57 -10.02
CA ALA A 99 10.64 -8.83 -10.55
C ALA A 99 11.86 -9.00 -9.63
N LEU A 100 11.65 -8.99 -8.31
CA LEU A 100 12.73 -9.23 -7.36
C LEU A 100 13.30 -10.64 -7.51
N ALA A 101 12.46 -11.64 -7.66
CA ALA A 101 12.90 -13.03 -7.87
C ALA A 101 13.72 -13.16 -9.15
N ALA A 102 13.31 -12.49 -10.23
CA ALA A 102 14.05 -12.49 -11.48
C ALA A 102 15.43 -11.83 -11.34
N LEU A 103 15.50 -10.74 -10.58
CA LEU A 103 16.76 -10.06 -10.29
C LEU A 103 17.69 -10.95 -9.48
N GLN A 104 17.20 -11.59 -8.44
CA GLN A 104 17.99 -12.51 -7.60
C GLN A 104 18.51 -13.69 -8.42
N ALA A 105 17.70 -14.25 -9.29
CA ALA A 105 18.07 -15.36 -10.15
C ALA A 105 19.15 -14.98 -11.17
N LYS A 106 19.20 -13.72 -11.60
CA LYS A 106 20.17 -13.25 -12.59
C LYS A 106 21.55 -12.96 -11.98
N ARG A 107 21.57 -12.47 -10.75
CA ARG A 107 22.84 -12.11 -10.10
C ARG A 107 23.73 -13.35 -9.91
N PRO A 108 25.09 -13.20 -10.02
CA PRO A 108 25.85 -11.96 -10.20
C PRO A 108 26.08 -11.55 -11.66
N ALA A 109 25.52 -12.25 -12.64
CA ALA A 109 25.62 -11.83 -14.04
C ALA A 109 25.04 -10.41 -14.22
N PRO A 110 25.37 -9.70 -15.33
CA PRO A 110 24.81 -8.37 -15.58
C PRO A 110 23.29 -8.39 -15.50
N HIS A 111 22.70 -7.48 -14.73
CA HIS A 111 21.28 -7.54 -14.35
C HIS A 111 20.57 -6.17 -14.41
N LEU A 112 21.05 -5.23 -15.24
CA LEU A 112 20.44 -3.92 -15.37
C LEU A 112 18.98 -4.00 -15.85
N ALA A 113 18.68 -4.89 -16.80
CA ALA A 113 17.31 -5.05 -17.30
C ALA A 113 16.35 -5.46 -16.18
N GLU A 114 16.80 -6.34 -15.29
CA GLU A 114 16.00 -6.80 -14.15
C GLU A 114 15.83 -5.70 -13.10
N ILE A 115 16.84 -4.85 -12.92
CA ILE A 115 16.74 -3.66 -12.06
C ILE A 115 15.72 -2.69 -12.62
N GLU A 116 15.77 -2.42 -13.92
CA GLU A 116 14.83 -1.51 -14.59
C GLU A 116 13.39 -2.00 -14.47
N GLU A 117 13.17 -3.30 -14.63
CA GLU A 117 11.84 -3.89 -14.48
C GLU A 117 11.33 -3.74 -13.05
N LEU A 118 12.15 -4.05 -12.06
CA LEU A 118 11.79 -3.88 -10.66
C LEU A 118 11.51 -2.40 -10.35
N ASN A 119 12.37 -1.51 -10.83
CA ASN A 119 12.21 -0.06 -10.62
C ASN A 119 10.88 0.43 -11.19
N ARG A 120 10.51 -0.03 -12.38
CA ARG A 120 9.25 0.37 -13.02
C ARG A 120 8.05 0.06 -12.12
N HIS A 121 7.99 -1.14 -11.57
CA HIS A 121 6.89 -1.54 -10.70
C HIS A 121 6.93 -0.83 -9.35
N VAL A 122 8.11 -0.62 -8.79
CA VAL A 122 8.27 0.09 -7.52
C VAL A 122 7.84 1.55 -7.66
N VAL A 123 8.31 2.25 -8.70
CA VAL A 123 7.95 3.65 -8.92
C VAL A 123 6.44 3.80 -9.11
N PHE A 124 5.84 2.93 -9.91
CA PHE A 124 4.39 2.93 -10.11
C PHE A 124 3.65 2.73 -8.78
N THR A 125 4.08 1.76 -8.00
CA THR A 125 3.44 1.44 -6.71
C THR A 125 3.54 2.59 -5.73
N ILE A 126 4.71 3.22 -5.65
CA ILE A 126 4.93 4.36 -4.75
C ILE A 126 3.98 5.50 -5.11
N GLN A 127 3.93 5.89 -6.38
CA GLN A 127 3.07 6.98 -6.83
C GLN A 127 1.59 6.65 -6.63
N PHE A 128 1.21 5.41 -6.92
CA PHE A 128 -0.17 4.97 -6.77
C PHE A 128 -0.59 4.99 -5.29
N LEU A 129 0.26 4.50 -4.39
CA LEU A 129 -0.03 4.48 -2.95
C LEU A 129 -0.11 5.88 -2.34
N TRP A 130 0.78 6.79 -2.75
CA TRP A 130 0.71 8.19 -2.29
C TRP A 130 -0.62 8.82 -2.63
N ASP A 131 -1.07 8.61 -3.86
CA ASP A 131 -2.34 9.14 -4.33
C ASP A 131 -3.51 8.47 -3.62
N HIS A 132 -3.43 7.15 -3.41
CA HIS A 132 -4.43 6.37 -2.70
C HIS A 132 -4.59 6.83 -1.23
N PHE A 133 -3.48 6.99 -0.52
CA PHE A 133 -3.53 7.46 0.88
C PHE A 133 -4.09 8.87 0.99
N ARG A 134 -3.75 9.72 0.04
CA ARG A 134 -4.32 11.07 -0.01
C ARG A 134 -5.84 11.04 -0.19
N LYS A 135 -6.33 10.21 -1.10
CA LYS A 135 -7.77 10.03 -1.31
C LYS A 135 -8.46 9.50 -0.07
N GLU A 136 -7.86 8.52 0.59
CA GLU A 136 -8.43 8.00 1.82
C GLU A 136 -8.55 9.08 2.89
N LYS A 137 -7.49 9.83 3.10
CA LYS A 137 -7.47 10.88 4.11
C LYS A 137 -8.44 12.02 3.81
N THR A 138 -8.38 12.54 2.59
CA THR A 138 -9.13 13.76 2.22
C THR A 138 -10.57 13.49 1.80
N SER A 139 -10.89 12.28 1.38
CA SER A 139 -12.22 11.95 0.86
C SER A 139 -12.89 10.83 1.63
N LEU A 140 -12.27 9.66 1.73
CA LEU A 140 -12.89 8.49 2.36
C LEU A 140 -13.14 8.71 3.85
N PHE A 141 -12.10 9.07 4.59
CA PHE A 141 -12.22 9.27 6.05
C PHE A 141 -13.07 10.50 6.37
N ALA A 142 -12.96 11.56 5.57
CA ALA A 142 -13.78 12.74 5.74
C ALA A 142 -15.28 12.41 5.53
N THR A 143 -15.59 11.65 4.50
CA THR A 143 -16.96 11.20 4.23
C THR A 143 -17.46 10.30 5.37
N ALA A 144 -16.60 9.38 5.84
CA ALA A 144 -16.96 8.49 6.94
C ALA A 144 -17.34 9.28 8.21
N ARG A 145 -16.57 10.32 8.53
CA ARG A 145 -16.90 11.18 9.68
C ARG A 145 -18.21 11.93 9.52
N GLU A 146 -18.56 12.25 8.29
CA GLU A 146 -19.77 12.99 7.98
C GLU A 146 -21.02 12.10 8.03
N VAL A 147 -20.95 10.87 7.49
CA VAL A 147 -22.14 10.03 7.30
C VAL A 147 -22.32 8.93 8.33
N LEU A 148 -21.26 8.53 9.04
CA LEU A 148 -21.35 7.49 10.07
C LEU A 148 -21.62 8.10 11.44
N SER A 149 -22.45 7.42 12.24
CA SER A 149 -22.71 7.85 13.61
C SER A 149 -21.50 7.57 14.51
N PRO A 150 -21.43 8.24 15.68
CA PRO A 150 -20.38 7.93 16.66
C PRO A 150 -20.36 6.47 17.08
N GLU A 151 -21.54 5.84 17.19
CA GLU A 151 -21.67 4.42 17.53
C GLU A 151 -21.14 3.53 16.43
N GLU A 152 -21.38 3.87 15.17
CA GLU A 152 -20.86 3.13 14.03
C GLU A 152 -19.34 3.23 13.97
N LEU A 153 -18.78 4.41 14.19
CA LEU A 153 -17.33 4.62 14.21
C LEU A 153 -16.68 3.86 15.36
N GLU A 154 -17.31 3.83 16.53
CA GLU A 154 -16.80 3.08 17.67
C GLU A 154 -16.80 1.57 17.39
N SER A 155 -17.87 1.06 16.78
CA SER A 155 -17.97 -0.34 16.39
C SER A 155 -16.86 -0.74 15.42
N ILE A 156 -16.58 0.10 14.43
CA ILE A 156 -15.48 -0.11 13.48
C ILE A 156 -14.14 -0.14 14.23
N GLY A 157 -13.94 0.78 15.16
CA GLY A 157 -12.72 0.86 15.97
C GLY A 157 -12.43 -0.39 16.76
N VAL A 158 -13.45 -1.01 17.34
CA VAL A 158 -13.30 -2.27 18.09
C VAL A 158 -12.76 -3.37 17.17
N HIS A 159 -13.25 -3.46 15.94
CA HIS A 159 -12.80 -4.47 14.99
C HIS A 159 -11.41 -4.18 14.42
N LEU A 160 -11.04 -2.91 14.25
CA LEU A 160 -9.75 -2.53 13.71
C LEU A 160 -8.62 -2.73 14.72
N SER A 161 -8.92 -2.59 16.01
CA SER A 161 -7.93 -2.71 17.08
C SER A 161 -7.64 -4.17 17.48
N GLY A 162 -8.44 -5.10 17.01
CA GLY A 162 -8.32 -6.52 17.34
C GLY A 162 -7.50 -7.31 16.29
#